data_6754b60a6f13357bf5b9b661931f7ca7
#
_entry.id   6754b60a6f13357bf5b9b661931f7ca7
#
_cell.length_a   1.000
_cell.length_b   1.000
_cell.length_c   1.000
_cell.angle_alpha   90.00
_cell.angle_beta   90.00
_cell.angle_gamma   90.00
#
_symmetry.space_group_name_H-M   'P 1'
#
loop_
_entity.id
_entity.type
_entity.pdbx_description
1 polymer ?
#
loop_
_entity_poly.entity_id
_entity_poly.type
_entity_poly.pdbx_seq_one_letter_code
_entity_poly.pdbx_strand_id
1 'polypeptide(L)'
;MDRKAGPGRQGAQLRMGMYFALDRNYKGVLTIDGNNKDSIEDVPEFIAKLQEGYDLVQGSRFIRGGHAINTPPVRYAAVRLIHAPLVSLGAHQWFTDTTNAYRAYSREYLTHPDVRPLRDVFGGYELLAYLSIRATQLGLKACEVPVTRAYPATGKTPTKISGFKGNSDLMKVLLNALAGKYNP
;
A
#
# COMPACT_ATOMS: atom_id res chain seq x y z
N MET A 1 -6.18 -18.39 12.18
CA MET A 1 -5.60 -17.75 10.98
C MET A 1 -6.42 -18.24 9.81
N ASP A 2 -7.33 -17.41 9.30
CA ASP A 2 -8.25 -17.81 8.24
C ASP A 2 -7.47 -18.00 6.94
N ARG A 3 -7.44 -19.22 6.43
CA ARG A 3 -6.85 -19.52 5.14
C ARG A 3 -7.84 -19.12 4.04
N LYS A 4 -7.36 -18.39 3.07
CA LYS A 4 -8.15 -18.06 1.89
C LYS A 4 -8.59 -19.33 1.17
N ALA A 5 -9.90 -19.52 1.08
CA ALA A 5 -10.55 -20.69 0.51
C ALA A 5 -11.00 -20.51 -0.95
N GLY A 6 -10.45 -19.56 -1.72
CA GLY A 6 -10.91 -19.30 -3.08
C GLY A 6 -9.87 -18.62 -3.98
N PRO A 7 -10.18 -18.44 -5.28
CA PRO A 7 -9.32 -17.74 -6.21
C PRO A 7 -9.11 -16.29 -5.80
N GLY A 8 -7.97 -15.72 -6.17
CA GLY A 8 -7.61 -14.32 -5.92
C GLY A 8 -6.19 -14.18 -5.39
N ARG A 9 -5.64 -13.01 -5.57
CA ARG A 9 -4.25 -12.67 -5.22
C ARG A 9 -4.23 -11.78 -3.98
N GLN A 10 -3.27 -10.88 -3.90
CA GLN A 10 -3.05 -9.97 -2.76
C GLN A 10 -4.29 -9.15 -2.41
N GLY A 11 -4.98 -8.58 -3.41
CA GLY A 11 -6.18 -7.76 -3.16
C GLY A 11 -7.31 -8.52 -2.48
N ALA A 12 -7.56 -9.77 -2.88
CA ALA A 12 -8.57 -10.60 -2.22
C ALA A 12 -8.20 -10.93 -0.77
N GLN A 13 -6.90 -11.12 -0.46
CA GLN A 13 -6.43 -11.34 0.92
C GLN A 13 -6.58 -10.07 1.78
N LEU A 14 -6.24 -8.91 1.22
CA LEU A 14 -6.41 -7.62 1.89
C LEU A 14 -7.88 -7.33 2.18
N ARG A 15 -8.78 -7.55 1.21
CA ARG A 15 -10.22 -7.39 1.39
C ARG A 15 -10.76 -8.26 2.53
N MET A 16 -10.31 -9.50 2.61
CA MET A 16 -10.71 -10.42 3.67
C MET A 16 -10.26 -9.93 5.05
N GLY A 17 -9.01 -9.46 5.17
CA GLY A 17 -8.49 -8.87 6.41
C GLY A 17 -9.20 -7.57 6.78
N MET A 18 -9.48 -6.70 5.81
CA MET A 18 -10.24 -5.47 6.02
C MET A 18 -11.67 -5.76 6.45
N TYR A 19 -12.36 -6.69 5.78
CA TYR A 19 -13.70 -7.11 6.17
C TYR A 19 -13.74 -7.61 7.62
N PHE A 20 -12.82 -8.52 7.98
CA PHE A 20 -12.70 -9.04 9.34
C PHE A 20 -12.54 -7.94 10.38
N ALA A 21 -11.69 -6.95 10.10
CA ALA A 21 -11.45 -5.83 11.03
C ALA A 21 -12.68 -4.91 11.12
N LEU A 22 -13.33 -4.60 10.00
CA LEU A 22 -14.51 -3.75 9.97
C LEU A 22 -15.71 -4.40 10.67
N ASP A 23 -15.93 -5.70 10.45
CA ASP A 23 -16.98 -6.48 11.08
C ASP A 23 -16.84 -6.50 12.62
N ARG A 24 -15.60 -6.48 13.13
CA ARG A 24 -15.29 -6.44 14.56
C ARG A 24 -15.06 -5.04 15.13
N ASN A 25 -15.45 -4.01 14.41
CA ASN A 25 -15.35 -2.61 14.86
C ASN A 25 -13.92 -2.14 15.22
N TYR A 26 -12.88 -2.72 14.62
CA TYR A 26 -11.52 -2.17 14.77
C TYR A 26 -11.45 -0.74 14.23
N LYS A 27 -10.67 0.13 14.90
CA LYS A 27 -10.51 1.54 14.55
C LYS A 27 -9.66 1.78 13.30
N GLY A 28 -8.88 0.81 12.90
CA GLY A 28 -8.04 0.88 11.71
C GLY A 28 -7.45 -0.46 11.35
N VAL A 29 -6.80 -0.52 10.19
CA VAL A 29 -6.14 -1.72 9.67
C VAL A 29 -4.71 -1.36 9.27
N LEU A 30 -3.75 -2.12 9.77
CA LEU A 30 -2.37 -2.03 9.32
C LEU A 30 -2.07 -3.26 8.45
N THR A 31 -1.44 -3.02 7.31
CA THR A 31 -0.99 -4.06 6.38
C THR A 31 0.53 -4.11 6.33
N ILE A 32 1.10 -5.30 6.27
CA ILE A 32 2.54 -5.53 6.13
C ILE A 32 2.77 -6.77 5.24
N ASP A 33 3.83 -6.78 4.47
CA ASP A 33 4.21 -7.95 3.68
C ASP A 33 4.75 -9.07 4.58
N GLY A 34 4.21 -10.29 4.47
CA GLY A 34 4.66 -11.47 5.22
C GLY A 34 5.98 -12.08 4.72
N ASN A 35 6.90 -11.27 4.20
CA ASN A 35 8.16 -11.73 3.58
C ASN A 35 9.41 -11.32 4.38
N ASN A 36 9.22 -10.88 5.62
CA ASN A 36 10.26 -10.51 6.60
C ASN A 36 11.25 -9.44 6.10
N LYS A 37 10.78 -8.50 5.29
CA LYS A 37 11.61 -7.37 4.83
C LYS A 37 11.37 -6.09 5.60
N ASP A 38 10.16 -5.92 6.13
CA ASP A 38 9.76 -4.73 6.87
C ASP A 38 9.96 -4.95 8.37
N SER A 39 10.46 -3.92 9.06
CA SER A 39 10.65 -3.94 10.52
C SER A 39 9.31 -3.79 11.23
N ILE A 40 8.99 -4.70 12.15
CA ILE A 40 7.78 -4.62 12.97
C ILE A 40 7.90 -3.57 14.09
N GLU A 41 9.10 -3.13 14.41
CA GLU A 41 9.39 -2.07 15.37
C GLU A 41 8.83 -0.71 14.92
N ASP A 42 8.57 -0.55 13.62
CA ASP A 42 8.00 0.67 13.06
C ASP A 42 6.45 0.76 13.26
N VAL A 43 5.77 -0.32 13.70
CA VAL A 43 4.30 -0.37 13.89
C VAL A 43 3.75 0.75 14.78
N PRO A 44 4.37 1.10 15.92
CA PRO A 44 3.87 2.16 16.79
C PRO A 44 3.70 3.51 16.09
N GLU A 45 4.56 3.86 15.14
CA GLU A 45 4.47 5.11 14.38
C GLU A 45 3.17 5.19 13.54
N PHE A 46 2.78 4.08 12.93
CA PHE A 46 1.51 4.02 12.18
C PHE A 46 0.30 4.20 13.09
N ILE A 47 0.33 3.57 14.27
CA ILE A 47 -0.75 3.67 15.26
C ILE A 47 -0.87 5.10 15.76
N ALA A 48 0.26 5.74 16.09
CA ALA A 48 0.29 7.13 16.53
C ALA A 48 -0.33 8.06 15.47
N LYS A 49 0.02 7.90 14.20
CA LYS A 49 -0.55 8.72 13.12
C LYS A 49 -2.05 8.49 12.92
N LEU A 50 -2.55 7.25 13.02
CA LEU A 50 -3.99 7.01 13.01
C LEU A 50 -4.69 7.69 14.20
N GLN A 51 -4.07 7.71 15.39
CA GLN A 51 -4.59 8.39 16.58
C GLN A 51 -4.57 9.91 16.45
N GLU A 52 -3.62 10.47 15.70
CA GLU A 52 -3.56 11.89 15.31
C GLU A 52 -4.64 12.27 14.27
N GLY A 53 -5.42 11.30 13.78
CA GLY A 53 -6.51 11.53 12.81
C GLY A 53 -6.07 11.51 11.35
N TYR A 54 -4.97 10.82 11.03
CA TYR A 54 -4.64 10.50 9.65
C TYR A 54 -5.43 9.27 9.19
N ASP A 55 -5.89 9.30 7.93
CA ASP A 55 -6.72 8.27 7.33
C ASP A 55 -5.91 7.24 6.54
N LEU A 56 -4.83 7.71 5.92
CA LEU A 56 -3.85 6.89 5.22
C LEU A 56 -2.45 7.20 5.76
N VAL A 57 -1.78 6.18 6.28
CA VAL A 57 -0.38 6.27 6.71
C VAL A 57 0.46 5.34 5.85
N GLN A 58 1.36 5.89 5.06
CA GLN A 58 2.25 5.15 4.15
C GLN A 58 3.63 5.00 4.78
N GLY A 59 4.13 3.77 4.90
CA GLY A 59 5.51 3.54 5.29
C GLY A 59 6.48 3.88 4.16
N SER A 60 7.44 4.75 4.43
CA SER A 60 8.44 5.17 3.45
C SER A 60 9.88 4.90 3.92
N ARG A 61 10.64 4.27 3.03
CA ARG A 61 12.10 4.08 3.17
C ARG A 61 12.90 5.32 2.81
N PHE A 62 12.26 6.33 2.22
CA PHE A 62 12.93 7.42 1.50
C PHE A 62 12.73 8.79 2.13
N ILE A 63 12.04 8.88 3.25
CA ILE A 63 11.99 10.08 4.08
C ILE A 63 13.06 10.03 5.18
N ARG A 64 13.29 11.14 5.85
CA ARG A 64 14.26 11.21 6.96
C ARG A 64 13.89 10.18 8.04
N GLY A 65 14.86 9.34 8.43
CA GLY A 65 14.66 8.24 9.39
C GLY A 65 14.25 6.92 8.76
N GLY A 66 13.90 6.89 7.46
CA GLY A 66 13.62 5.64 6.74
C GLY A 66 14.89 4.99 6.21
N HIS A 67 14.89 3.65 6.10
CA HIS A 67 16.05 2.88 5.67
C HIS A 67 15.72 1.89 4.56
N ALA A 68 16.34 2.10 3.38
CA ALA A 68 16.25 1.23 2.21
C ALA A 68 17.50 0.34 2.13
N ILE A 69 17.53 -0.78 2.86
CA ILE A 69 18.69 -1.66 2.96
C ILE A 69 18.71 -2.65 1.79
N ASN A 70 19.82 -2.72 1.06
CA ASN A 70 20.04 -3.64 -0.08
C ASN A 70 18.91 -3.59 -1.13
N THR A 71 18.25 -2.46 -1.30
CA THR A 71 17.20 -2.29 -2.32
C THR A 71 17.83 -2.39 -3.72
N PRO A 72 17.37 -3.29 -4.61
CA PRO A 72 17.91 -3.40 -5.96
C PRO A 72 17.86 -2.06 -6.70
N PRO A 73 18.96 -1.59 -7.35
CA PRO A 73 19.05 -0.25 -7.96
C PRO A 73 17.93 0.04 -8.98
N VAL A 74 17.60 -0.93 -9.82
CA VAL A 74 16.51 -0.80 -10.81
C VAL A 74 15.17 -0.56 -10.12
N ARG A 75 14.90 -1.27 -9.01
CA ARG A 75 13.68 -1.08 -8.23
C ARG A 75 13.67 0.29 -7.54
N TYR A 76 14.80 0.69 -6.97
CA TYR A 76 14.95 2.02 -6.37
C TYR A 76 14.61 3.12 -7.40
N ALA A 77 15.23 3.08 -8.58
CA ALA A 77 14.96 4.02 -9.65
C ALA A 77 13.49 3.99 -10.12
N ALA A 78 12.93 2.80 -10.34
CA ALA A 78 11.55 2.65 -10.78
C ALA A 78 10.54 3.23 -9.78
N VAL A 79 10.78 3.02 -8.47
CA VAL A 79 9.91 3.59 -7.43
C VAL A 79 10.01 5.10 -7.40
N ARG A 80 11.23 5.65 -7.37
CA ARG A 80 11.49 7.07 -7.17
C ARG A 80 11.16 7.93 -8.40
N LEU A 81 11.43 7.41 -9.60
CA LEU A 81 11.34 8.20 -10.83
C LEU A 81 10.04 7.95 -11.61
N ILE A 82 9.33 6.86 -11.33
CA ILE A 82 8.12 6.51 -12.09
C ILE A 82 6.93 6.36 -11.17
N HIS A 83 6.97 5.39 -10.24
CA HIS A 83 5.78 5.00 -9.49
C HIS A 83 5.34 6.08 -8.49
N ALA A 84 6.26 6.61 -7.69
CA ALA A 84 5.96 7.62 -6.70
C ALA A 84 5.47 8.94 -7.34
N PRO A 85 6.10 9.49 -8.41
CA PRO A 85 5.56 10.66 -9.10
C PRO A 85 4.17 10.45 -9.67
N LEU A 86 3.89 9.31 -10.30
CA LEU A 86 2.57 9.02 -10.86
C LEU A 86 1.49 8.92 -9.78
N VAL A 87 1.75 8.20 -8.69
CA VAL A 87 0.81 8.12 -7.55
C VAL A 87 0.60 9.50 -6.93
N SER A 88 1.68 10.27 -6.75
CA SER A 88 1.63 11.62 -6.19
C SER A 88 0.78 12.57 -7.04
N LEU A 89 0.90 12.46 -8.36
CA LEU A 89 0.06 13.23 -9.30
C LEU A 89 -1.43 12.89 -9.11
N GLY A 90 -1.76 11.61 -9.05
CA GLY A 90 -3.15 11.18 -8.87
C GLY A 90 -3.72 11.50 -7.48
N ALA A 91 -2.86 11.48 -6.47
CA ALA A 91 -3.22 11.80 -5.09
C ALA A 91 -3.26 13.31 -4.80
N HIS A 92 -2.76 14.16 -5.70
CA HIS A 92 -2.53 15.59 -5.47
C HIS A 92 -1.71 15.86 -4.18
N GLN A 93 -0.89 14.91 -3.78
CA GLN A 93 -0.01 14.96 -2.62
C GLN A 93 1.27 14.19 -2.89
N TRP A 94 2.42 14.72 -2.48
CA TRP A 94 3.68 14.05 -2.69
C TRP A 94 3.87 12.87 -1.74
N PHE A 95 4.15 11.70 -2.34
CA PHE A 95 4.59 10.48 -1.66
C PHE A 95 5.95 10.05 -2.20
N THR A 96 6.77 9.47 -1.33
CA THR A 96 8.13 9.07 -1.68
C THR A 96 8.29 7.55 -1.89
N ASP A 97 7.44 6.73 -1.25
CA ASP A 97 7.48 5.26 -1.34
C ASP A 97 6.08 4.66 -1.49
N THR A 98 5.62 4.54 -2.71
CA THR A 98 4.27 4.11 -3.04
C THR A 98 4.14 2.63 -3.41
N THR A 99 5.25 1.89 -3.41
CA THR A 99 5.27 0.44 -3.69
C THR A 99 5.36 -0.43 -2.44
N ASN A 100 5.57 0.18 -1.28
CA ASN A 100 5.58 -0.53 -0.02
C ASN A 100 4.14 -0.83 0.43
N ALA A 101 3.85 -2.10 0.75
CA ALA A 101 2.56 -2.52 1.28
C ALA A 101 2.41 -2.27 2.79
N TYR A 102 3.44 -1.70 3.44
CA TYR A 102 3.41 -1.33 4.84
C TYR A 102 2.64 -0.03 5.00
N ARG A 103 1.38 -0.15 5.38
CA ARG A 103 0.41 0.96 5.40
C ARG A 103 -0.59 0.78 6.53
N ALA A 104 -1.11 1.89 7.03
CA ALA A 104 -2.28 1.87 7.89
C ALA A 104 -3.42 2.70 7.28
N TYR A 105 -4.64 2.27 7.58
CA TYR A 105 -5.87 2.88 7.11
C TYR A 105 -6.81 3.08 8.29
N SER A 106 -7.42 4.26 8.40
CA SER A 106 -8.47 4.51 9.39
C SER A 106 -9.74 3.73 9.04
N ARG A 107 -10.60 3.49 10.05
CA ARG A 107 -11.93 2.93 9.82
C ARG A 107 -12.75 3.86 8.94
N GLU A 108 -12.69 5.16 9.21
CA GLU A 108 -13.39 6.21 8.48
C GLU A 108 -13.08 6.13 6.99
N TYR A 109 -11.82 5.98 6.63
CA TYR A 109 -11.41 5.80 5.24
C TYR A 109 -11.97 4.53 4.62
N LEU A 110 -11.84 3.40 5.29
CA LEU A 110 -12.27 2.10 4.75
C LEU A 110 -13.80 1.96 4.65
N THR A 111 -14.56 2.74 5.45
CA THR A 111 -16.04 2.73 5.43
C THR A 111 -16.64 3.89 4.65
N HIS A 112 -15.80 4.77 4.09
CA HIS A 112 -16.28 5.91 3.31
C HIS A 112 -17.11 5.44 2.10
N PRO A 113 -18.31 6.04 1.85
CA PRO A 113 -19.23 5.59 0.78
C PRO A 113 -18.61 5.62 -0.62
N ASP A 114 -17.66 6.52 -0.86
CA ASP A 114 -16.98 6.67 -2.14
C ASP A 114 -15.64 5.91 -2.22
N VAL A 115 -15.36 5.01 -1.28
CA VAL A 115 -14.15 4.17 -1.30
C VAL A 115 -14.50 2.72 -1.63
N ARG A 116 -15.39 2.10 -0.89
CA ARG A 116 -15.88 0.72 -1.10
C ARG A 116 -14.75 -0.28 -1.40
N PRO A 117 -13.81 -0.49 -0.46
CA PRO A 117 -12.60 -1.28 -0.73
C PRO A 117 -12.86 -2.79 -0.86
N LEU A 118 -14.05 -3.26 -0.49
CA LEU A 118 -14.41 -4.68 -0.47
C LEU A 118 -14.95 -5.19 -1.80
N ARG A 119 -15.04 -4.36 -2.85
CA ARG A 119 -15.54 -4.76 -4.18
C ARG A 119 -14.64 -5.79 -4.86
N ASP A 120 -15.26 -6.65 -5.68
CA ASP A 120 -14.58 -7.76 -6.36
C ASP A 120 -13.56 -7.33 -7.42
N VAL A 121 -13.64 -6.10 -7.90
CA VAL A 121 -12.65 -5.51 -8.83
C VAL A 121 -11.22 -5.53 -8.25
N PHE A 122 -11.09 -5.60 -6.93
CA PHE A 122 -9.81 -5.61 -6.22
C PHE A 122 -9.31 -7.03 -5.95
N GLY A 123 -8.99 -7.77 -7.01
CA GLY A 123 -8.46 -9.14 -6.90
C GLY A 123 -6.95 -9.23 -6.75
N GLY A 124 -6.20 -8.29 -7.34
CA GLY A 124 -4.73 -8.27 -7.43
C GLY A 124 -4.10 -7.08 -6.71
N TYR A 125 -3.35 -6.27 -7.45
CA TYR A 125 -2.65 -5.09 -6.93
C TYR A 125 -3.47 -3.80 -6.99
N GLU A 126 -4.69 -3.87 -7.55
CA GLU A 126 -5.57 -2.72 -7.80
C GLU A 126 -5.89 -1.99 -6.49
N LEU A 127 -6.19 -2.73 -5.42
CA LEU A 127 -6.60 -2.15 -4.14
C LEU A 127 -5.53 -1.25 -3.54
N LEU A 128 -4.26 -1.67 -3.57
CA LEU A 128 -3.17 -0.86 -3.02
C LEU A 128 -2.95 0.42 -3.83
N ALA A 129 -2.99 0.35 -5.17
CA ALA A 129 -2.85 1.52 -6.03
C ALA A 129 -4.03 2.49 -5.82
N TYR A 130 -5.24 1.96 -5.80
CA TYR A 130 -6.46 2.72 -5.57
C TYR A 130 -6.46 3.45 -4.22
N LEU A 131 -6.21 2.73 -3.13
CA LEU A 131 -6.21 3.32 -1.79
C LEU A 131 -5.09 4.36 -1.59
N SER A 132 -3.96 4.26 -2.31
CA SER A 132 -2.90 5.27 -2.23
C SER A 132 -3.33 6.63 -2.80
N ILE A 133 -4.25 6.64 -3.76
CA ILE A 133 -4.68 7.83 -4.50
C ILE A 133 -5.99 8.37 -3.91
N ARG A 134 -6.90 7.49 -3.55
CA ARG A 134 -8.28 7.85 -3.24
C ARG A 134 -8.45 8.66 -1.95
N ALA A 135 -7.63 8.41 -0.93
CA ALA A 135 -7.73 9.12 0.36
C ALA A 135 -7.71 10.65 0.18
N THR A 136 -6.66 11.14 -0.44
CA THR A 136 -6.45 12.59 -0.64
C THR A 136 -7.40 13.20 -1.66
N GLN A 137 -7.84 12.43 -2.67
CA GLN A 137 -8.89 12.86 -3.60
C GLN A 137 -10.23 13.14 -2.91
N LEU A 138 -10.49 12.47 -1.79
CA LEU A 138 -11.67 12.68 -0.95
C LEU A 138 -11.46 13.72 0.16
N GLY A 139 -10.31 14.40 0.17
CA GLY A 139 -9.97 15.39 1.20
C GLY A 139 -9.57 14.75 2.54
N LEU A 140 -9.36 13.44 2.58
CA LEU A 140 -8.91 12.74 3.77
C LEU A 140 -7.40 12.95 4.00
N LYS A 141 -6.96 12.84 5.25
CA LYS A 141 -5.58 13.12 5.65
C LYS A 141 -4.67 11.94 5.37
N ALA A 142 -3.58 12.19 4.66
CA ALA A 142 -2.54 11.18 4.42
C ALA A 142 -1.16 11.69 4.84
N CYS A 143 -0.31 10.78 5.33
CA CYS A 143 1.09 11.08 5.65
C CYS A 143 2.00 9.90 5.35
N GLU A 144 3.31 10.15 5.40
CA GLU A 144 4.34 9.11 5.41
C GLU A 144 4.99 9.02 6.80
N VAL A 145 5.35 7.79 7.20
CA VAL A 145 6.17 7.49 8.37
C VAL A 145 7.46 6.78 7.95
N PRO A 146 8.59 7.03 8.64
CA PRO A 146 9.84 6.34 8.32
C PRO A 146 9.73 4.86 8.65
N VAL A 147 10.21 4.01 7.74
CA VAL A 147 10.27 2.57 7.96
C VAL A 147 11.58 1.98 7.47
N THR A 148 11.97 0.87 8.09
CA THR A 148 13.09 0.06 7.64
C THR A 148 12.61 -1.09 6.78
N ARG A 149 13.16 -1.22 5.56
CA ARG A 149 12.93 -2.37 4.71
C ARG A 149 14.25 -2.91 4.17
N ALA A 150 14.56 -4.14 4.55
CA ALA A 150 15.80 -4.81 4.20
C ALA A 150 15.57 -5.93 3.17
N TYR A 151 16.31 -5.89 2.08
CA TYR A 151 16.42 -7.02 1.16
C TYR A 151 17.60 -7.92 1.57
N PRO A 152 17.53 -9.24 1.32
CA PRO A 152 18.65 -10.11 1.56
C PRO A 152 19.92 -9.58 0.88
N ALA A 153 21.05 -9.62 1.59
CA ALA A 153 22.36 -9.19 1.05
C ALA A 153 22.81 -10.14 -0.07
N THR A 154 22.45 -11.42 0.01
CA THR A 154 22.78 -12.47 -0.95
C THR A 154 21.56 -13.30 -1.30
N GLY A 155 21.56 -13.91 -2.47
CA GLY A 155 20.48 -14.80 -2.89
C GLY A 155 19.38 -14.12 -3.70
N LYS A 156 18.31 -14.86 -3.95
CA LYS A 156 17.21 -14.41 -4.81
C LYS A 156 16.28 -13.46 -4.07
N THR A 157 16.05 -12.28 -4.61
CA THR A 157 15.06 -11.34 -4.05
C THR A 157 13.68 -12.00 -4.00
N PRO A 158 13.05 -12.14 -2.82
CA PRO A 158 11.72 -12.71 -2.73
C PRO A 158 10.69 -11.72 -3.32
N THR A 159 10.34 -11.93 -4.59
CA THR A 159 9.33 -11.16 -5.29
C THR A 159 8.45 -12.05 -6.14
N LYS A 160 7.15 -11.80 -6.12
CA LYS A 160 6.18 -12.45 -7.02
C LYS A 160 6.00 -11.69 -8.34
N ILE A 161 6.58 -10.50 -8.43
CA ILE A 161 6.57 -9.65 -9.61
C ILE A 161 7.92 -9.79 -10.28
N SER A 162 7.96 -10.50 -11.40
CA SER A 162 9.19 -10.70 -12.16
C SER A 162 8.92 -10.55 -13.66
N GLY A 163 9.95 -10.09 -14.36
CA GLY A 163 9.94 -9.95 -15.80
C GLY A 163 9.15 -8.73 -16.32
N PHE A 164 9.19 -8.56 -17.62
CA PHE A 164 8.57 -7.43 -18.33
C PHE A 164 7.04 -7.42 -18.18
N LYS A 165 6.40 -8.58 -18.26
CA LYS A 165 4.94 -8.74 -18.13
C LYS A 165 4.43 -8.29 -16.77
N GLY A 166 5.09 -8.70 -15.67
CA GLY A 166 4.68 -8.32 -14.32
C GLY A 166 4.77 -6.80 -14.07
N ASN A 167 5.80 -6.14 -14.61
CA ASN A 167 5.95 -4.69 -14.51
C ASN A 167 4.92 -3.95 -15.39
N SER A 168 4.62 -4.46 -16.58
CA SER A 168 3.58 -3.91 -17.46
C SER A 168 2.19 -3.99 -16.83
N ASP A 169 1.85 -5.13 -16.21
CA ASP A 169 0.57 -5.31 -15.50
C ASP A 169 0.43 -4.32 -14.34
N LEU A 170 1.50 -4.11 -13.55
CA LEU A 170 1.50 -3.11 -12.49
C LEU A 170 1.30 -1.70 -13.02
N MET A 171 1.97 -1.34 -14.10
CA MET A 171 1.81 -0.03 -14.71
C MET A 171 0.39 0.18 -15.22
N LYS A 172 -0.21 -0.83 -15.85
CA LYS A 172 -1.62 -0.80 -16.28
C LYS A 172 -2.57 -0.59 -15.10
N VAL A 173 -2.35 -1.29 -13.99
CA VAL A 173 -3.12 -1.11 -12.75
C VAL A 173 -3.01 0.33 -12.25
N LEU A 174 -1.81 0.89 -12.21
CA LEU A 174 -1.59 2.26 -11.77
C LEU A 174 -2.28 3.28 -12.70
N LEU A 175 -2.13 3.15 -14.02
CA LEU A 175 -2.79 4.03 -14.99
C LEU A 175 -4.33 3.94 -14.91
N ASN A 176 -4.88 2.76 -14.68
CA ASN A 176 -6.31 2.60 -14.45
C ASN A 176 -6.78 3.27 -13.14
N ALA A 177 -5.96 3.22 -12.07
CA ALA A 177 -6.26 3.92 -10.82
C ALA A 177 -6.24 5.45 -11.02
N LEU A 178 -5.23 5.97 -11.74
CA LEU A 178 -5.13 7.39 -12.11
C LEU A 178 -6.33 7.86 -12.94
N ALA A 179 -6.79 7.02 -13.88
CA ALA A 179 -7.96 7.30 -14.71
C ALA A 179 -9.31 7.13 -13.96
N GLY A 180 -9.30 6.86 -12.66
CA GLY A 180 -10.51 6.69 -11.85
C GLY A 180 -11.32 5.42 -12.15
N LYS A 181 -10.77 4.45 -12.89
CA LYS A 181 -11.51 3.23 -13.28
C LYS A 181 -11.90 2.32 -12.10
N TYR A 182 -11.30 2.57 -10.94
CA TYR A 182 -11.62 1.84 -9.71
C TYR A 182 -12.52 2.64 -8.76
N ASN A 183 -12.97 3.82 -9.14
CA ASN A 183 -13.93 4.58 -8.35
C ASN A 183 -15.30 3.86 -8.33
N PRO A 184 -16.09 3.98 -7.24
CA PRO A 184 -17.43 3.40 -7.15
C PRO A 184 -18.37 3.93 -8.22
#